data_dd2b4462a8c321f2bc35c8dc9ea30325
#
_entry.id   dd2b4462a8c321f2bc35c8dc9ea30325
#
_cell.length_a   1.000
_cell.length_b   1.000
_cell.length_c   1.000
_cell.angle_alpha   90.00
_cell.angle_beta   90.00
_cell.angle_gamma   90.00
#
_symmetry.space_group_name_H-M   'P 1'
#
loop_
_entity.id
_entity.type
_entity.pdbx_description
1 polymer ?
#
loop_
_entity_poly.entity_id
_entity_poly.type
_entity_poly.pdbx_seq_one_letter_code
_entity_poly.pdbx_strand_id
1 'polypeptide(L)'
;VLEALLYLKNNLSDQQEEPNVPICTHEKQKVETIYADYAATHITKPECVKDAVMNALTLGNSGRGVNESSLDAARKIYEVRTKVDQFFDGYGAEQVVFTSGITESLNTVIKGSLNHGDHVITTFMEHNSVLRPLYEMERQGVCLTITSPDVGDIKHAITKDTKMIVMTHASNVTGEMFDIQSVGKLC
;
A
#
# COMPACT_ATOMS: atom_id res chain seq x y z
N VAL A 1 -23.93 11.24 -1.41
CA VAL A 1 -23.77 9.75 -1.52
C VAL A 1 -25.08 9.08 -1.12
N LEU A 2 -25.73 9.46 -0.01
CA LEU A 2 -26.99 8.86 0.43
C LEU A 2 -28.15 9.15 -0.56
N GLU A 3 -28.25 10.35 -1.11
CA GLU A 3 -29.26 10.72 -2.12
C GLU A 3 -29.09 9.96 -3.44
N ALA A 4 -27.86 9.71 -3.87
CA ALA A 4 -27.58 8.91 -5.06
C ALA A 4 -27.97 7.44 -4.89
N LEU A 5 -27.80 6.89 -3.69
CA LEU A 5 -28.22 5.52 -3.36
C LEU A 5 -29.76 5.38 -3.27
N LEU A 6 -30.45 6.41 -2.77
CA LEU A 6 -31.92 6.46 -2.74
C LEU A 6 -32.51 6.61 -4.16
N TYR A 7 -31.87 7.41 -5.03
CA TYR A 7 -32.27 7.56 -6.42
C TYR A 7 -32.14 6.24 -7.20
N LEU A 8 -31.03 5.52 -7.01
CA LEU A 8 -30.82 4.21 -7.63
C LEU A 8 -31.82 3.17 -7.13
N LYS A 9 -32.14 3.16 -5.84
CA LYS A 9 -33.11 2.22 -5.25
C LYS A 9 -34.54 2.44 -5.79
N ASN A 10 -34.94 3.69 -6.02
CA ASN A 10 -36.29 4.03 -6.49
C ASN A 10 -36.48 3.86 -8.00
N ASN A 11 -35.40 3.81 -8.79
CA ASN A 11 -35.46 3.64 -10.25
C ASN A 11 -35.16 2.22 -10.74
N LEU A 12 -34.84 1.28 -9.82
CA LEU A 12 -34.63 -0.14 -10.15
C LEU A 12 -35.90 -1.00 -10.00
N SER A 13 -37.02 -0.41 -9.54
CA SER A 13 -38.29 -1.14 -9.31
C SER A 13 -39.20 -1.29 -10.54
N ASP A 14 -38.90 -0.61 -11.65
CA ASP A 14 -39.66 -0.70 -12.90
C ASP A 14 -38.84 -1.37 -14.01
N GLN A 15 -38.52 -2.64 -13.84
CA GLN A 15 -37.99 -3.45 -14.94
C GLN A 15 -38.90 -4.66 -15.17
N GLN A 16 -39.37 -4.70 -16.36
CA GLN A 16 -40.22 -5.66 -17.04
C GLN A 16 -39.89 -7.13 -16.70
N GLU A 17 -40.94 -7.95 -16.66
CA GLU A 17 -40.86 -9.42 -16.57
C GLU A 17 -39.89 -9.95 -17.62
N GLU A 18 -38.77 -10.49 -17.16
CA GLU A 18 -37.83 -11.22 -18.03
C GLU A 18 -38.52 -12.48 -18.58
N PRO A 19 -38.30 -12.82 -19.87
CA PRO A 19 -38.84 -14.05 -20.43
C PRO A 19 -38.27 -15.26 -19.67
N ASN A 20 -39.16 -16.15 -19.24
CA ASN A 20 -38.86 -17.38 -18.53
C ASN A 20 -38.03 -18.33 -19.43
N VAL A 21 -36.71 -18.11 -19.49
CA VAL A 21 -35.78 -19.02 -20.12
C VAL A 21 -35.52 -20.16 -19.14
N PRO A 22 -35.69 -21.43 -19.54
CA PRO A 22 -35.44 -22.55 -18.64
C PRO A 22 -33.94 -22.53 -18.27
N ILE A 23 -33.67 -22.17 -17.03
CA ILE A 23 -32.31 -22.25 -16.47
C ILE A 23 -31.99 -23.73 -16.34
N CYS A 24 -31.05 -24.18 -17.16
CA CYS A 24 -30.47 -25.51 -17.03
C CYS A 24 -29.82 -25.59 -15.65
N THR A 25 -30.49 -26.22 -14.70
CA THR A 25 -29.97 -26.45 -13.34
C THR A 25 -28.94 -27.56 -13.38
N HIS A 26 -27.75 -27.25 -13.90
CA HIS A 26 -26.58 -28.02 -13.52
C HIS A 26 -26.35 -27.76 -12.03
N GLU A 27 -26.45 -28.78 -11.19
CA GLU A 27 -25.97 -28.72 -9.81
C GLU A 27 -24.54 -28.18 -9.86
N LYS A 28 -24.36 -26.94 -9.42
CA LYS A 28 -23.02 -26.35 -9.30
C LYS A 28 -22.30 -27.19 -8.25
N GLN A 29 -21.43 -28.10 -8.71
CA GLN A 29 -20.47 -28.72 -7.82
C GLN A 29 -19.79 -27.58 -7.07
N LYS A 30 -19.81 -27.64 -5.75
CA LYS A 30 -19.20 -26.63 -4.87
C LYS A 30 -17.69 -26.72 -5.10
N VAL A 31 -17.18 -25.98 -6.09
CA VAL A 31 -15.76 -25.88 -6.34
C VAL A 31 -15.17 -25.14 -5.16
N GLU A 32 -14.30 -25.81 -4.42
CA GLU A 32 -13.55 -25.19 -3.34
C GLU A 32 -12.61 -24.14 -3.97
N THR A 33 -12.91 -22.87 -3.70
CA THR A 33 -12.11 -21.78 -4.26
C THR A 33 -10.89 -21.56 -3.39
N ILE A 34 -9.70 -21.78 -3.95
CA ILE A 34 -8.44 -21.42 -3.31
C ILE A 34 -8.15 -19.96 -3.62
N TYR A 35 -8.11 -19.11 -2.57
CA TYR A 35 -7.70 -17.72 -2.70
C TYR A 35 -6.19 -17.60 -2.54
N ALA A 36 -5.49 -17.12 -3.57
CA ALA A 36 -4.04 -17.03 -3.61
C ALA A 36 -3.51 -15.60 -3.84
N ASP A 37 -4.35 -14.57 -3.68
CA ASP A 37 -3.99 -13.16 -3.89
C ASP A 37 -3.92 -12.35 -2.58
N TYR A 38 -3.29 -12.94 -1.56
CA TYR A 38 -3.10 -12.28 -0.26
C TYR A 38 -2.19 -11.05 -0.32
N ALA A 39 -1.33 -10.95 -1.34
CA ALA A 39 -0.49 -9.77 -1.55
C ALA A 39 -1.32 -8.53 -1.88
N ALA A 40 -2.45 -8.69 -2.59
CA ALA A 40 -3.37 -7.61 -2.87
C ALA A 40 -4.24 -7.26 -1.65
N THR A 41 -4.86 -8.26 -1.03
CA THR A 41 -5.66 -8.09 0.19
C THR A 41 -5.89 -9.42 0.91
N HIS A 42 -5.93 -9.36 2.22
CA HIS A 42 -6.32 -10.51 3.06
C HIS A 42 -7.85 -10.61 3.10
N ILE A 43 -8.43 -11.61 2.43
CA ILE A 43 -9.90 -11.78 2.34
C ILE A 43 -10.53 -11.96 3.73
N THR A 44 -9.97 -12.84 4.56
CA THR A 44 -10.48 -13.12 5.89
C THR A 44 -9.76 -12.25 6.90
N LYS A 45 -10.34 -11.10 7.25
CA LYS A 45 -9.77 -10.23 8.28
C LYS A 45 -9.83 -10.92 9.65
N PRO A 46 -8.74 -10.93 10.44
CA PRO A 46 -8.78 -11.37 11.83
C PRO A 46 -9.85 -10.61 12.64
N GLU A 47 -10.47 -11.27 13.62
CA GLU A 47 -11.54 -10.65 14.41
C GLU A 47 -11.06 -9.39 15.13
N CYS A 48 -9.85 -9.41 15.68
CA CYS A 48 -9.23 -8.24 16.33
C CYS A 48 -9.13 -7.01 15.41
N VAL A 49 -9.00 -7.19 14.09
CA VAL A 49 -8.99 -6.09 13.12
C VAL A 49 -10.39 -5.50 12.96
N LYS A 50 -11.41 -6.35 12.87
CA LYS A 50 -12.82 -5.90 12.79
C LYS A 50 -13.22 -5.14 14.04
N ASP A 51 -12.90 -5.69 15.23
CA ASP A 51 -13.16 -5.03 16.50
C ASP A 51 -12.47 -3.68 16.61
N ALA A 52 -11.20 -3.60 16.20
CA ALA A 52 -10.46 -2.34 16.21
C ALA A 52 -11.09 -1.28 15.31
N VAL A 53 -11.56 -1.66 14.11
CA VAL A 53 -12.27 -0.75 13.20
C VAL A 53 -13.59 -0.29 13.79
N MET A 54 -14.39 -1.21 14.34
CA MET A 54 -15.68 -0.87 14.96
C MET A 54 -15.49 0.06 16.16
N ASN A 55 -14.52 -0.19 17.00
CA ASN A 55 -14.19 0.68 18.14
C ASN A 55 -13.71 2.07 17.68
N ALA A 56 -12.92 2.15 16.61
CA ALA A 56 -12.43 3.41 16.09
C ALA A 56 -13.55 4.32 15.55
N LEU A 57 -14.67 3.76 15.09
CA LEU A 57 -15.82 4.54 14.61
C LEU A 57 -16.51 5.38 15.71
N THR A 58 -16.27 5.05 16.99
CA THR A 58 -16.81 5.81 18.14
C THR A 58 -15.88 6.92 18.62
N LEU A 59 -14.68 7.02 18.06
CA LEU A 59 -13.70 8.04 18.46
C LEU A 59 -13.99 9.39 17.77
N GLY A 60 -13.62 10.47 18.46
CA GLY A 60 -13.72 11.83 17.94
C GLY A 60 -12.62 12.17 16.93
N ASN A 61 -12.64 13.40 16.45
CA ASN A 61 -11.62 13.91 15.55
C ASN A 61 -10.33 14.26 16.32
N SER A 62 -9.26 13.54 16.09
CA SER A 62 -7.97 13.71 16.77
C SER A 62 -7.30 15.07 16.56
N GLY A 63 -7.68 15.81 15.51
CA GLY A 63 -7.12 17.13 15.16
C GLY A 63 -7.97 18.31 15.65
N ARG A 64 -9.13 18.06 16.29
CA ARG A 64 -10.06 19.14 16.68
C ARG A 64 -10.59 18.94 18.09
N GLY A 65 -10.31 19.92 18.94
CA GLY A 65 -10.91 20.05 20.26
C GLY A 65 -10.15 19.29 21.35
N VAL A 66 -10.61 19.50 22.56
CA VAL A 66 -10.01 19.01 23.82
C VAL A 66 -10.97 18.09 24.59
N ASN A 67 -12.00 17.58 23.93
CA ASN A 67 -12.90 16.63 24.55
C ASN A 67 -12.24 15.23 24.66
N GLU A 68 -12.69 14.42 25.59
CA GLU A 68 -12.14 13.10 25.91
C GLU A 68 -12.02 12.21 24.66
N SER A 69 -13.08 12.11 23.86
CA SER A 69 -13.12 11.26 22.66
C SER A 69 -12.09 11.68 21.59
N SER A 70 -11.80 12.98 21.47
CA SER A 70 -10.76 13.48 20.55
C SER A 70 -9.35 13.20 21.08
N LEU A 71 -9.16 13.29 22.40
CA LEU A 71 -7.90 12.90 23.03
C LEU A 71 -7.64 11.40 22.89
N ASP A 72 -8.65 10.57 23.05
CA ASP A 72 -8.54 9.12 22.86
C ASP A 72 -8.18 8.76 21.42
N ALA A 73 -8.77 9.45 20.44
CA ALA A 73 -8.39 9.29 19.04
C ALA A 73 -6.91 9.64 18.80
N ALA A 74 -6.43 10.75 19.39
CA ALA A 74 -5.04 11.16 19.25
C ALA A 74 -4.07 10.16 19.94
N ARG A 75 -4.40 9.70 21.15
CA ARG A 75 -3.64 8.67 21.88
C ARG A 75 -3.56 7.38 21.06
N LYS A 76 -4.68 6.97 20.44
CA LYS A 76 -4.73 5.76 19.61
C LYS A 76 -3.83 5.85 18.39
N ILE A 77 -3.85 6.98 17.69
CA ILE A 77 -2.95 7.23 16.55
C ILE A 77 -1.48 7.16 16.98
N TYR A 78 -1.15 7.80 18.10
CA TYR A 78 0.22 7.79 18.61
C TYR A 78 0.67 6.40 19.04
N GLU A 79 -0.20 5.63 19.73
CA GLU A 79 0.07 4.23 20.08
C GLU A 79 0.39 3.37 18.84
N VAL A 80 -0.39 3.53 17.77
CA VAL A 80 -0.15 2.77 16.53
C VAL A 80 1.15 3.20 15.87
N ARG A 81 1.47 4.49 15.83
CA ARG A 81 2.76 5.00 15.33
C ARG A 81 3.93 4.38 16.11
N THR A 82 3.83 4.34 17.44
CA THR A 82 4.85 3.74 18.31
C THR A 82 5.04 2.25 18.00
N LYS A 83 3.96 1.50 17.79
CA LYS A 83 4.06 0.08 17.43
C LYS A 83 4.70 -0.14 16.07
N VAL A 84 4.38 0.69 15.08
CA VAL A 84 4.99 0.63 13.73
C VAL A 84 6.48 0.98 13.82
N ASP A 85 6.83 2.03 14.54
CA ASP A 85 8.21 2.44 14.78
C ASP A 85 9.02 1.32 15.41
N GLN A 86 8.52 0.71 16.49
CA GLN A 86 9.17 -0.43 17.16
C GLN A 86 9.31 -1.66 16.25
N PHE A 87 8.31 -1.93 15.41
CA PHE A 87 8.35 -3.08 14.50
C PHE A 87 9.44 -2.95 13.43
N PHE A 88 9.71 -1.73 12.98
CA PHE A 88 10.71 -1.44 11.95
C PHE A 88 12.05 -0.92 12.50
N ASP A 89 12.22 -0.92 13.83
CA ASP A 89 13.41 -0.36 14.51
C ASP A 89 13.68 1.08 14.06
N GLY A 90 12.63 1.90 14.11
CA GLY A 90 12.63 3.28 13.61
C GLY A 90 13.24 4.28 14.60
N TYR A 91 13.17 5.57 14.25
CA TYR A 91 13.80 6.67 14.99
C TYR A 91 12.80 7.46 15.87
N GLY A 92 11.57 7.00 15.98
CA GLY A 92 10.53 7.62 16.81
C GLY A 92 9.15 7.65 16.13
N ALA A 93 8.11 7.57 16.95
CA ALA A 93 6.71 7.54 16.50
C ALA A 93 6.30 8.79 15.68
N GLU A 94 6.96 9.91 15.91
CA GLU A 94 6.75 11.18 15.19
C GLU A 94 7.20 11.11 13.73
N GLN A 95 8.06 10.15 13.36
CA GLN A 95 8.52 9.93 11.98
C GLN A 95 7.63 8.96 11.20
N VAL A 96 6.63 8.36 11.86
CA VAL A 96 5.65 7.50 11.20
C VAL A 96 4.50 8.34 10.67
N VAL A 97 4.30 8.32 9.35
CA VAL A 97 3.21 9.04 8.66
C VAL A 97 2.28 8.03 8.00
N PHE A 98 0.98 8.17 8.25
CA PHE A 98 -0.04 7.37 7.56
C PHE A 98 -0.49 8.04 6.27
N THR A 99 -0.62 7.26 5.22
CA THR A 99 -1.13 7.67 3.91
C THR A 99 -2.33 6.81 3.53
N SER A 100 -2.98 7.10 2.40
CA SER A 100 -4.09 6.28 1.88
C SER A 100 -3.66 4.89 1.41
N GLY A 101 -2.35 4.67 1.22
CA GLY A 101 -1.78 3.40 0.81
C GLY A 101 -0.33 3.53 0.32
N ILE A 102 0.31 2.37 0.07
CA ILE A 102 1.73 2.32 -0.29
C ILE A 102 2.06 3.11 -1.57
N THR A 103 1.15 3.19 -2.52
CA THR A 103 1.35 3.96 -3.76
C THR A 103 1.54 5.46 -3.45
N GLU A 104 0.75 6.02 -2.54
CA GLU A 104 0.91 7.41 -2.11
C GLU A 104 2.23 7.60 -1.35
N SER A 105 2.55 6.69 -0.42
CA SER A 105 3.81 6.73 0.33
C SER A 105 5.03 6.73 -0.60
N LEU A 106 5.06 5.81 -1.57
CA LEU A 106 6.15 5.70 -2.54
C LEU A 106 6.27 6.95 -3.42
N ASN A 107 5.15 7.49 -3.93
CA ASN A 107 5.16 8.74 -4.69
C ASN A 107 5.69 9.90 -3.84
N THR A 108 5.27 10.00 -2.58
CA THR A 108 5.71 11.06 -1.67
C THR A 108 7.21 10.99 -1.43
N VAL A 109 7.75 9.79 -1.15
CA VAL A 109 9.18 9.62 -0.88
C VAL A 109 10.01 9.83 -2.15
N ILE A 110 9.66 9.17 -3.26
CA ILE A 110 10.43 9.23 -4.51
C ILE A 110 10.44 10.66 -5.07
N LYS A 111 9.26 11.27 -5.22
CA LYS A 111 9.16 12.62 -5.80
C LYS A 111 9.61 13.73 -4.84
N GLY A 112 9.48 13.51 -3.53
CA GLY A 112 9.89 14.48 -2.52
C GLY A 112 11.37 14.47 -2.20
N SER A 113 12.10 13.40 -2.55
CA SER A 113 13.52 13.25 -2.19
C SER A 113 14.48 13.38 -3.37
N LEU A 114 14.03 13.14 -4.61
CA LEU A 114 14.87 13.17 -5.80
C LEU A 114 14.77 14.51 -6.54
N ASN A 115 15.89 15.02 -6.99
CA ASN A 115 16.01 16.24 -7.77
C ASN A 115 16.72 15.96 -9.09
N HIS A 116 16.64 16.91 -10.04
CA HIS A 116 17.38 16.87 -11.30
C HIS A 116 18.89 16.63 -11.03
N GLY A 117 19.48 15.64 -11.70
CA GLY A 117 20.87 15.25 -11.56
C GLY A 117 21.14 14.20 -10.48
N ASP A 118 20.20 13.92 -9.57
CA ASP A 118 20.34 12.82 -8.62
C ASP A 118 20.32 11.47 -9.36
N HIS A 119 20.97 10.46 -8.80
CA HIS A 119 20.94 9.09 -9.29
C HIS A 119 20.11 8.20 -8.36
N VAL A 120 19.27 7.35 -8.94
CA VAL A 120 18.44 6.37 -8.23
C VAL A 120 18.62 4.98 -8.86
N ILE A 121 18.75 3.97 -8.00
CA ILE A 121 18.82 2.57 -8.39
C ILE A 121 17.52 1.88 -8.01
N THR A 122 17.00 1.05 -8.92
CA THR A 122 15.86 0.18 -8.65
C THR A 122 16.05 -1.18 -9.32
N THR A 123 15.15 -2.12 -9.11
CA THR A 123 15.25 -3.47 -9.69
C THR A 123 14.16 -3.71 -10.73
N PHE A 124 14.40 -4.67 -11.65
CA PHE A 124 13.33 -5.08 -12.58
C PHE A 124 12.21 -5.89 -11.92
N MET A 125 12.33 -6.22 -10.63
CA MET A 125 11.32 -6.94 -9.85
C MET A 125 10.28 -6.03 -9.20
N GLU A 126 10.37 -4.73 -9.45
CA GLU A 126 9.54 -3.73 -8.78
C GLU A 126 8.09 -3.70 -9.28
N HIS A 127 7.21 -3.37 -8.35
CA HIS A 127 5.82 -3.09 -8.66
C HIS A 127 5.67 -1.73 -9.39
N ASN A 128 4.61 -1.60 -10.19
CA ASN A 128 4.30 -0.35 -10.91
C ASN A 128 4.20 0.90 -10.03
N SER A 129 3.86 0.76 -8.75
CA SER A 129 3.84 1.87 -7.79
C SER A 129 5.22 2.47 -7.51
N VAL A 130 6.30 1.73 -7.81
CA VAL A 130 7.69 2.19 -7.79
C VAL A 130 8.12 2.68 -9.17
N LEU A 131 7.93 1.86 -10.21
CA LEU A 131 8.44 2.17 -11.55
C LEU A 131 7.82 3.44 -12.15
N ARG A 132 6.51 3.64 -11.98
CA ARG A 132 5.83 4.81 -12.57
C ARG A 132 6.37 6.15 -12.06
N PRO A 133 6.46 6.39 -10.73
CA PRO A 133 7.07 7.63 -10.25
C PRO A 133 8.56 7.74 -10.61
N LEU A 134 9.33 6.65 -10.67
CA LEU A 134 10.73 6.70 -11.11
C LEU A 134 10.88 7.12 -12.57
N TYR A 135 10.07 6.58 -13.48
CA TYR A 135 10.06 7.02 -14.88
C TYR A 135 9.61 8.48 -15.04
N GLU A 136 8.75 8.97 -14.15
CA GLU A 136 8.39 10.39 -14.14
C GLU A 136 9.58 11.25 -13.71
N MET A 137 10.30 10.85 -12.67
CA MET A 137 11.50 11.55 -12.20
C MET A 137 12.64 11.49 -13.24
N GLU A 138 12.79 10.38 -13.94
CA GLU A 138 13.74 10.25 -15.07
C GLU A 138 13.46 11.30 -16.15
N ARG A 139 12.19 11.51 -16.54
CA ARG A 139 11.82 12.58 -17.48
C ARG A 139 12.10 13.99 -16.96
N GLN A 140 12.24 14.14 -15.65
CA GLN A 140 12.60 15.40 -14.98
C GLN A 140 14.11 15.54 -14.76
N GLY A 141 14.92 14.61 -15.31
CA GLY A 141 16.36 14.68 -15.28
C GLY A 141 17.05 13.95 -14.13
N VAL A 142 16.36 13.04 -13.44
CA VAL A 142 16.96 12.07 -12.53
C VAL A 142 17.59 10.94 -13.34
N CYS A 143 18.79 10.50 -12.97
CA CYS A 143 19.43 9.34 -13.58
C CYS A 143 18.87 8.06 -12.97
N LEU A 144 18.18 7.24 -13.76
CA LEU A 144 17.58 5.98 -13.33
C LEU A 144 18.43 4.79 -13.79
N THR A 145 18.83 3.93 -12.86
CA THR A 145 19.44 2.64 -13.17
C THR A 145 18.53 1.50 -12.69
N ILE A 146 18.19 0.59 -13.60
CA ILE A 146 17.42 -0.62 -13.29
C ILE A 146 18.37 -1.81 -13.36
N THR A 147 18.48 -2.56 -12.25
CA THR A 147 19.39 -3.71 -12.14
C THR A 147 18.64 -4.99 -11.78
N SER A 148 19.38 -6.10 -11.66
CA SER A 148 18.87 -7.28 -10.96
C SER A 148 18.76 -7.00 -9.46
N PRO A 149 17.98 -7.78 -8.70
CA PRO A 149 17.90 -7.63 -7.23
C PRO A 149 19.12 -8.22 -6.51
N ASP A 150 20.16 -8.66 -7.24
CA ASP A 150 21.41 -9.16 -6.66
C ASP A 150 22.21 -8.05 -5.99
N VAL A 151 22.73 -8.32 -4.78
CA VAL A 151 23.49 -7.34 -3.99
C VAL A 151 24.75 -6.86 -4.73
N GLY A 152 25.40 -7.77 -5.47
CA GLY A 152 26.60 -7.44 -6.26
C GLY A 152 26.29 -6.46 -7.39
N ASP A 153 25.22 -6.70 -8.13
CA ASP A 153 24.77 -5.84 -9.22
C ASP A 153 24.35 -4.46 -8.71
N ILE A 154 23.59 -4.42 -7.62
CA ILE A 154 23.24 -3.14 -6.97
C ILE A 154 24.49 -2.38 -6.53
N LYS A 155 25.45 -3.08 -5.91
CA LYS A 155 26.73 -2.47 -5.48
C LYS A 155 27.51 -1.88 -6.65
N HIS A 156 27.57 -2.58 -7.79
CA HIS A 156 28.24 -2.09 -9.00
C HIS A 156 27.55 -0.88 -9.63
N ALA A 157 26.23 -0.77 -9.46
CA ALA A 157 25.45 0.35 -9.97
C ALA A 157 25.60 1.64 -9.12
N ILE A 158 26.11 1.55 -7.88
CA ILE A 158 26.28 2.71 -7.01
C ILE A 158 27.34 3.65 -7.57
N THR A 159 26.99 4.93 -7.67
CA THR A 159 27.88 6.02 -8.07
C THR A 159 27.97 7.05 -6.94
N LYS A 160 28.83 8.03 -7.08
CA LYS A 160 28.95 9.16 -6.13
C LYS A 160 27.67 10.03 -6.08
N ASP A 161 26.88 9.99 -7.13
CA ASP A 161 25.64 10.77 -7.27
C ASP A 161 24.39 9.95 -6.87
N THR A 162 24.58 8.68 -6.45
CA THR A 162 23.49 7.82 -5.98
C THR A 162 22.91 8.35 -4.68
N LYS A 163 21.65 8.73 -4.73
CA LYS A 163 20.92 9.28 -3.59
C LYS A 163 19.91 8.32 -3.00
N MET A 164 19.39 7.39 -3.79
CA MET A 164 18.33 6.49 -3.36
C MET A 164 18.47 5.12 -4.02
N ILE A 165 18.18 4.07 -3.25
CA ILE A 165 17.91 2.72 -3.75
C ILE A 165 16.48 2.38 -3.39
N VAL A 166 15.68 1.96 -4.37
CA VAL A 166 14.28 1.53 -4.17
C VAL A 166 14.18 0.09 -4.61
N MET A 167 13.87 -0.82 -3.68
CA MET A 167 13.71 -2.23 -4.01
C MET A 167 12.63 -2.89 -3.17
N THR A 168 11.95 -3.88 -3.75
CA THR A 168 11.00 -4.71 -3.04
C THR A 168 11.72 -5.71 -2.13
N HIS A 169 11.16 -5.99 -0.94
CA HIS A 169 11.66 -7.05 -0.07
C HIS A 169 11.15 -8.43 -0.51
N ALA A 170 9.89 -8.49 -0.93
CA ALA A 170 9.26 -9.72 -1.42
C ALA A 170 8.35 -9.40 -2.61
N SER A 171 8.51 -10.16 -3.69
CA SER A 171 7.68 -9.98 -4.87
C SER A 171 6.22 -10.37 -4.59
N ASN A 172 5.29 -9.48 -4.91
CA ASN A 172 3.86 -9.75 -4.82
C ASN A 172 3.37 -10.76 -5.88
N VAL A 173 4.18 -11.05 -6.90
CA VAL A 173 3.84 -11.97 -7.99
C VAL A 173 4.45 -13.35 -7.76
N THR A 174 5.76 -13.41 -7.47
CA THR A 174 6.50 -14.68 -7.35
C THR A 174 6.65 -15.17 -5.90
N GLY A 175 6.51 -14.25 -4.91
CA GLY A 175 6.81 -14.53 -3.50
C GLY A 175 8.30 -14.62 -3.20
N GLU A 176 9.17 -14.37 -4.17
CA GLU A 176 10.62 -14.36 -3.99
C GLU A 176 11.04 -13.24 -3.05
N MET A 177 11.92 -13.54 -2.12
CA MET A 177 12.46 -12.60 -1.13
C MET A 177 13.89 -12.18 -1.49
N PHE A 178 14.18 -10.89 -1.33
CA PHE A 178 15.49 -10.30 -1.67
C PHE A 178 16.23 -9.82 -0.42
N ASP A 179 17.55 -9.85 -0.46
CA ASP A 179 18.43 -9.50 0.68
C ASP A 179 18.54 -7.98 0.87
N ILE A 180 17.45 -7.37 1.35
CA ILE A 180 17.42 -5.94 1.66
C ILE A 180 18.37 -5.56 2.78
N GLN A 181 18.73 -6.50 3.68
CA GLN A 181 19.64 -6.24 4.78
C GLN A 181 21.06 -5.97 4.27
N SER A 182 21.52 -6.77 3.33
CA SER A 182 22.84 -6.56 2.71
C SER A 182 22.88 -5.29 1.85
N VAL A 183 21.78 -4.98 1.14
CA VAL A 183 21.67 -3.72 0.39
C VAL A 183 21.68 -2.52 1.33
N GLY A 184 20.95 -2.57 2.45
CA GLY A 184 20.94 -1.50 3.46
C GLY A 184 22.32 -1.20 4.07
N LYS A 185 23.24 -2.18 4.09
CA LYS A 185 24.63 -1.96 4.53
C LYS A 185 25.51 -1.24 3.49
N LEU A 186 25.04 -1.11 2.24
CA LEU A 186 25.74 -0.36 1.20
C LEU A 186 25.42 1.14 1.27
N CYS A 187 24.27 1.51 1.90
CA CYS A 187 23.82 2.88 2.11
C CYS A 187 24.41 3.50 3.38
#